data_e5686eed068c49a4945ee62fc6649ccd
#
_entry.id   e5686eed068c49a4945ee62fc6649ccd
#
_cell.length_a   1.000
_cell.length_b   1.000
_cell.length_c   1.000
_cell.angle_alpha   90.00
_cell.angle_beta   90.00
_cell.angle_gamma   90.00
#
_symmetry.space_group_name_H-M   'P 1'
#
loop_
_entity.id
_entity.type
_entity.pdbx_description
1 polymer ?
#
loop_
_entity_poly.entity_id
_entity_poly.type
_entity_poly.pdbx_seq_one_letter_code
_entity_poly.pdbx_strand_id
1 'polypeptide(L)'
;VVGTYNKEKSRRLYQESLQDELLTDINNNVLGDKYSLIGEAVYEKQFSKGNSLSFGLRHTQSFANNEYRNGHYYETDMNQGDTYVYGEYRGKVKKLDYRLGVGVTRSYYKQSGDDSYENYSFNPRLVLHYALPGNSFVRWKSDISNASPSLGDLSAVEQIVDSLQIRRGNPNLKAYLRYHTELTYEWQKGIFYSNLWGAYDYQPNAIMDEKYQDGDKIVQTWDNQKDWQKLSGRLTLRIGPIKDMLQFSFTGGVNHYMSHGNTYSHIYTHWYCN
;
A
#
# COMPACT_ATOMS: atom_id res chain seq x y z
N VAL A 1 -11.52 8.46 17.09
CA VAL A 1 -11.90 9.18 15.86
C VAL A 1 -10.78 10.14 15.52
N VAL A 2 -10.38 10.18 14.26
CA VAL A 2 -9.34 11.10 13.74
C VAL A 2 -9.90 11.76 12.48
N GLY A 3 -9.85 13.09 12.44
CA GLY A 3 -10.16 13.87 11.26
C GLY A 3 -8.89 14.52 10.71
N THR A 4 -8.75 14.56 9.40
CA THR A 4 -7.66 15.27 8.72
C THR A 4 -8.21 16.16 7.63
N TYR A 5 -7.60 17.32 7.49
CA TYR A 5 -7.82 18.22 6.36
C TYR A 5 -6.49 18.48 5.69
N ASN A 6 -6.47 18.37 4.38
CA ASN A 6 -5.30 18.68 3.56
C ASN A 6 -5.71 19.62 2.43
N LYS A 7 -4.97 20.70 2.25
CA LYS A 7 -5.10 21.63 1.15
C LYS A 7 -3.82 21.61 0.34
N GLU A 8 -3.94 21.23 -0.92
CA GLU A 8 -2.81 21.16 -1.83
C GLU A 8 -2.94 22.22 -2.93
N LYS A 9 -1.81 22.83 -3.24
CA LYS A 9 -1.68 23.71 -4.40
C LYS A 9 -0.48 23.26 -5.20
N SER A 10 -0.73 22.76 -6.39
CA SER A 10 0.30 22.37 -7.34
C SER A 10 0.29 23.34 -8.53
N ARG A 11 1.47 23.80 -8.91
CA ARG A 11 1.66 24.57 -10.14
C ARG A 11 2.76 23.94 -10.94
N ARG A 12 2.50 23.62 -12.18
CA ARG A 12 3.49 23.15 -13.15
C ARG A 12 3.51 24.13 -14.32
N LEU A 13 4.70 24.62 -14.63
CA LEU A 13 4.98 25.43 -15.80
C LEU A 13 5.92 24.64 -16.71
N TYR A 14 5.56 24.48 -17.96
CA TYR A 14 6.40 23.93 -19.01
C TYR A 14 6.42 24.91 -20.18
N GLN A 15 7.64 25.31 -20.62
CA GLN A 15 7.83 26.19 -21.75
C GLN A 15 8.86 25.55 -22.69
N GLU A 16 8.54 25.54 -23.95
CA GLU A 16 9.40 25.06 -25.03
C GLU A 16 9.61 26.17 -26.04
N SER A 17 10.86 26.45 -26.37
CA SER A 17 11.22 27.47 -27.35
C SER A 17 12.27 26.94 -28.33
N LEU A 18 12.16 27.38 -29.57
CA LEU A 18 13.12 27.10 -30.64
C LEU A 18 13.59 28.42 -31.23
N GLN A 19 14.91 28.68 -31.22
CA GLN A 19 15.52 29.92 -31.73
C GLN A 19 14.86 31.21 -31.19
N ASP A 20 14.63 31.23 -29.85
CA ASP A 20 13.94 32.30 -29.13
C ASP A 20 12.45 32.48 -29.44
N GLU A 21 11.86 31.65 -30.28
CA GLU A 21 10.42 31.56 -30.51
C GLU A 21 9.77 30.59 -29.54
N LEU A 22 8.76 31.05 -28.77
CA LEU A 22 8.01 30.22 -27.84
C LEU A 22 7.07 29.29 -28.61
N LEU A 23 7.34 27.99 -28.60
CA LEU A 23 6.52 26.98 -29.26
C LEU A 23 5.37 26.49 -28.39
N THR A 24 5.64 26.33 -27.09
CA THR A 24 4.68 25.76 -26.14
C THR A 24 4.79 26.45 -24.79
N ASP A 25 3.66 26.90 -24.24
CA ASP A 25 3.54 27.43 -22.88
C ASP A 25 2.38 26.75 -22.16
N ILE A 26 2.72 25.85 -21.23
CA ILE A 26 1.76 25.08 -20.46
C ILE A 26 1.83 25.49 -19.00
N ASN A 27 0.73 25.98 -18.46
CA ASN A 27 0.60 26.39 -17.07
C ASN A 27 -0.56 25.63 -16.40
N ASN A 28 -0.21 24.52 -15.73
CA ASN A 28 -1.17 23.70 -15.00
C ASN A 28 -1.20 24.11 -13.54
N ASN A 29 -2.35 24.59 -13.08
CA ASN A 29 -2.60 24.85 -11.67
C ASN A 29 -3.66 23.88 -11.18
N VAL A 30 -3.35 23.18 -10.09
CA VAL A 30 -4.29 22.28 -9.41
C VAL A 30 -4.45 22.78 -7.98
N LEU A 31 -5.69 23.01 -7.58
CA LEU A 31 -6.08 23.29 -6.21
C LEU A 31 -6.88 22.07 -5.71
N GLY A 32 -6.45 21.46 -4.63
CA GLY A 32 -7.12 20.30 -4.05
C GLY A 32 -7.43 20.54 -2.57
N ASP A 33 -8.68 20.32 -2.21
CA ASP A 33 -9.14 20.27 -0.83
C ASP A 33 -9.58 18.84 -0.50
N LYS A 34 -8.97 18.22 0.51
CA LYS A 34 -9.28 16.86 0.94
C LYS A 34 -9.62 16.81 2.42
N TYR A 35 -10.77 16.25 2.73
CA TYR A 35 -11.21 15.94 4.09
C TYR A 35 -11.23 14.43 4.28
N SER A 36 -10.70 13.95 5.39
CA SER A 36 -10.76 12.52 5.75
C SER A 36 -11.18 12.37 7.20
N LEU A 37 -12.09 11.44 7.43
CA LEU A 37 -12.56 11.06 8.77
C LEU A 37 -12.33 9.55 8.95
N ILE A 38 -11.67 9.18 10.04
CA ILE A 38 -11.45 7.80 10.44
C ILE A 38 -12.11 7.59 11.79
N GLY A 39 -13.07 6.69 11.84
CA GLY A 39 -13.69 6.19 13.08
C GLY A 39 -13.31 4.72 13.30
N GLU A 40 -12.91 4.37 14.51
CA GLU A 40 -12.64 2.99 14.89
C GLU A 40 -13.24 2.70 16.26
N ALA A 41 -13.89 1.55 16.38
CA ALA A 41 -14.40 1.02 17.63
C ALA A 41 -13.95 -0.45 17.77
N VAL A 42 -13.38 -0.79 18.94
CA VAL A 42 -12.91 -2.15 19.23
C VAL A 42 -13.50 -2.58 20.56
N TYR A 43 -14.11 -3.76 20.58
CA TYR A 43 -14.52 -4.45 21.78
C TYR A 43 -13.64 -5.67 21.99
N GLU A 44 -13.00 -5.79 23.14
CA GLU A 44 -12.18 -6.95 23.50
C GLU A 44 -12.70 -7.59 24.78
N LYS A 45 -12.91 -8.91 24.73
CA LYS A 45 -13.22 -9.73 25.89
C LYS A 45 -12.05 -10.67 26.16
N GLN A 46 -11.49 -10.53 27.36
CA GLN A 46 -10.44 -11.43 27.84
C GLN A 46 -11.08 -12.63 28.56
N PHE A 47 -10.50 -13.81 28.31
CA PHE A 47 -10.89 -15.06 28.95
C PHE A 47 -9.75 -15.55 29.86
N SER A 48 -10.02 -16.59 30.63
CA SER A 48 -8.99 -17.25 31.43
C SER A 48 -7.85 -17.78 30.55
N LYS A 49 -6.63 -17.89 31.13
CA LYS A 49 -5.41 -18.38 30.48
C LYS A 49 -4.84 -17.53 29.35
N GLY A 50 -5.15 -16.22 29.32
CA GLY A 50 -4.58 -15.28 28.36
C GLY A 50 -5.16 -15.35 26.95
N ASN A 51 -6.35 -15.95 26.80
CA ASN A 51 -7.11 -15.93 25.56
C ASN A 51 -7.96 -14.67 25.49
N SER A 52 -8.16 -14.12 24.29
CA SER A 52 -9.07 -13.00 24.05
C SER A 52 -9.82 -13.14 22.73
N LEU A 53 -11.00 -12.51 22.68
CA LEU A 53 -11.81 -12.35 21.48
C LEU A 53 -12.07 -10.86 21.29
N SER A 54 -11.71 -10.36 20.11
CA SER A 54 -11.89 -8.97 19.74
C SER A 54 -12.83 -8.84 18.54
N PHE A 55 -13.70 -7.83 18.58
CA PHE A 55 -14.50 -7.40 17.44
C PHE A 55 -14.21 -5.94 17.18
N GLY A 56 -13.99 -5.59 15.92
CA GLY A 56 -13.69 -4.22 15.53
C GLY A 56 -14.50 -3.78 14.32
N LEU A 57 -14.80 -2.48 14.32
CA LEU A 57 -15.36 -1.75 13.19
C LEU A 57 -14.47 -0.54 12.94
N ARG A 58 -13.98 -0.39 11.73
CA ARG A 58 -13.28 0.81 11.28
C ARG A 58 -13.95 1.34 10.02
N HIS A 59 -14.23 2.63 10.02
CA HIS A 59 -14.72 3.33 8.83
C HIS A 59 -13.81 4.51 8.52
N THR A 60 -13.42 4.60 7.25
CA THR A 60 -12.66 5.73 6.70
C THR A 60 -13.50 6.37 5.62
N GLN A 61 -13.77 7.67 5.75
CA GLN A 61 -14.48 8.46 4.76
C GLN A 61 -13.58 9.58 4.27
N SER A 62 -13.45 9.74 2.96
CA SER A 62 -12.66 10.80 2.34
C SER A 62 -13.50 11.51 1.29
N PHE A 63 -13.43 12.84 1.31
CA PHE A 63 -13.99 13.71 0.30
C PHE A 63 -12.85 14.54 -0.27
N ALA A 64 -12.79 14.68 -1.59
CA ALA A 64 -11.84 15.54 -2.26
C ALA A 64 -12.56 16.37 -3.31
N ASN A 65 -12.25 17.66 -3.32
CA ASN A 65 -12.62 18.58 -4.40
C ASN A 65 -11.32 19.03 -5.07
N ASN A 66 -11.22 18.86 -6.36
CA ASN A 66 -10.06 19.27 -7.15
C ASN A 66 -10.48 20.22 -8.25
N GLU A 67 -9.89 21.42 -8.24
CA GLU A 67 -10.01 22.41 -9.30
C GLU A 67 -8.77 22.37 -10.19
N TYR A 68 -8.96 22.21 -11.47
CA TYR A 68 -7.91 22.20 -12.50
C TYR A 68 -8.03 23.45 -13.36
N ARG A 69 -6.90 24.14 -13.57
CA ARG A 69 -6.82 25.35 -14.41
C ARG A 69 -5.63 25.23 -15.36
N ASN A 70 -5.87 24.65 -16.51
CA ASN A 70 -4.88 24.36 -17.56
C ASN A 70 -5.36 24.84 -18.94
N GLY A 71 -5.79 26.09 -19.04
CA GLY A 71 -6.45 26.66 -20.21
C GLY A 71 -7.97 26.50 -20.18
N HIS A 72 -8.48 25.47 -19.54
CA HIS A 72 -9.89 25.27 -19.21
C HIS A 72 -10.05 25.06 -17.70
N TYR A 73 -11.17 25.49 -17.15
CA TYR A 73 -11.55 25.24 -15.78
C TYR A 73 -12.31 23.92 -15.70
N TYR A 74 -11.86 23.05 -14.82
CA TYR A 74 -12.53 21.79 -14.54
C TYR A 74 -12.53 21.52 -13.04
N GLU A 75 -13.67 21.12 -12.49
CA GLU A 75 -13.85 20.80 -11.07
C GLU A 75 -14.36 19.38 -10.93
N THR A 76 -13.80 18.64 -9.97
CA THR A 76 -14.17 17.25 -9.71
C THR A 76 -14.38 17.02 -8.23
N ASP A 77 -15.56 16.56 -7.86
CA ASP A 77 -15.87 16.07 -6.53
C ASP A 77 -15.70 14.56 -6.47
N MET A 78 -15.01 14.09 -5.45
CA MET A 78 -14.74 12.68 -5.23
C MET A 78 -15.11 12.28 -3.80
N ASN A 79 -15.74 11.12 -3.67
CA ASN A 79 -16.18 10.54 -2.41
C ASN A 79 -15.70 9.09 -2.34
N GLN A 80 -14.93 8.76 -1.29
CA GLN A 80 -14.41 7.41 -1.06
C GLN A 80 -14.68 6.99 0.38
N GLY A 81 -15.18 5.77 0.57
CA GLY A 81 -15.44 5.19 1.87
C GLY A 81 -14.98 3.76 1.96
N ASP A 82 -14.21 3.41 3.00
CA ASP A 82 -13.83 2.04 3.33
C ASP A 82 -14.36 1.68 4.71
N THR A 83 -15.15 0.61 4.78
CA THR A 83 -15.70 0.08 6.03
C THR A 83 -15.14 -1.32 6.26
N TYR A 84 -14.40 -1.51 7.35
CA TYR A 84 -13.81 -2.78 7.74
C TYR A 84 -14.42 -3.29 9.03
N VAL A 85 -15.01 -4.48 8.98
CA VAL A 85 -15.55 -5.19 10.15
C VAL A 85 -14.75 -6.47 10.32
N TYR A 86 -14.30 -6.74 11.54
CA TYR A 86 -13.48 -7.91 11.81
C TYR A 86 -13.75 -8.55 13.17
N GLY A 87 -13.45 -9.85 13.25
CA GLY A 87 -13.33 -10.60 14.49
C GLY A 87 -11.96 -11.25 14.58
N GLU A 88 -11.33 -11.22 15.74
CA GLU A 88 -10.03 -11.83 15.98
C GLU A 88 -10.04 -12.61 17.28
N TYR A 89 -9.60 -13.86 17.25
CA TYR A 89 -9.36 -14.69 18.41
C TYR A 89 -7.86 -14.84 18.65
N ARG A 90 -7.43 -14.54 19.87
CA ARG A 90 -6.07 -14.75 20.34
C ARG A 90 -6.06 -15.85 21.39
N GLY A 91 -5.17 -16.84 21.23
CA GLY A 91 -5.04 -17.94 22.15
C GLY A 91 -3.60 -18.34 22.38
N LYS A 92 -3.41 -19.08 23.49
CA LYS A 92 -2.11 -19.66 23.86
C LYS A 92 -2.28 -21.12 24.26
N VAL A 93 -1.49 -22.00 23.66
CA VAL A 93 -1.41 -23.41 24.01
C VAL A 93 0.05 -23.81 24.19
N LYS A 94 0.47 -24.04 25.45
CA LYS A 94 1.87 -24.34 25.81
C LYS A 94 2.81 -23.26 25.25
N LYS A 95 3.65 -23.61 24.28
CA LYS A 95 4.66 -22.75 23.63
C LYS A 95 4.15 -22.05 22.36
N LEU A 96 2.92 -22.32 21.95
CA LEU A 96 2.30 -21.74 20.77
C LEU A 96 1.34 -20.62 21.19
N ASP A 97 1.65 -19.38 20.81
CA ASP A 97 0.73 -18.27 20.79
C ASP A 97 0.17 -18.14 19.35
N TYR A 98 -1.15 -18.03 19.22
CA TYR A 98 -1.79 -17.92 17.92
C TYR A 98 -2.86 -16.82 17.90
N ARG A 99 -3.03 -16.23 16.72
CA ARG A 99 -4.05 -15.21 16.45
C ARG A 99 -4.71 -15.54 15.13
N LEU A 100 -6.02 -15.69 15.16
CA LEU A 100 -6.87 -16.01 14.03
C LEU A 100 -7.86 -14.86 13.85
N GLY A 101 -7.79 -14.17 12.73
CA GLY A 101 -8.68 -13.07 12.40
C GLY A 101 -9.42 -13.32 11.10
N VAL A 102 -10.64 -12.85 11.02
CA VAL A 102 -11.43 -12.76 9.80
C VAL A 102 -12.10 -11.40 9.75
N GLY A 103 -12.16 -10.83 8.57
CA GLY A 103 -12.83 -9.54 8.38
C GLY A 103 -13.37 -9.39 6.97
N VAL A 104 -14.22 -8.40 6.81
CA VAL A 104 -14.77 -7.99 5.51
C VAL A 104 -14.58 -6.49 5.36
N THR A 105 -14.04 -6.08 4.22
CA THR A 105 -13.95 -4.67 3.83
C THR A 105 -14.97 -4.39 2.74
N ARG A 106 -15.80 -3.36 2.94
CA ARG A 106 -16.60 -2.73 1.91
C ARG A 106 -15.88 -1.48 1.45
N SER A 107 -15.52 -1.40 0.18
CA SER A 107 -14.94 -0.22 -0.47
C SER A 107 -15.96 0.43 -1.38
N TYR A 108 -16.16 1.72 -1.21
CA TYR A 108 -17.07 2.55 -1.98
C TYR A 108 -16.31 3.72 -2.59
N TYR A 109 -16.60 4.03 -3.82
CA TYR A 109 -16.05 5.19 -4.53
C TYR A 109 -17.08 5.80 -5.47
N LYS A 110 -17.12 7.13 -5.55
CA LYS A 110 -17.92 7.90 -6.50
C LYS A 110 -17.19 9.19 -6.89
N GLN A 111 -17.19 9.49 -8.17
CA GLN A 111 -16.74 10.76 -8.76
C GLN A 111 -17.93 11.46 -9.41
N SER A 112 -17.91 12.81 -9.46
CA SER A 112 -18.93 13.59 -10.17
C SER A 112 -18.95 13.25 -11.66
N GLY A 113 -20.12 12.89 -12.18
CA GLY A 113 -20.32 12.52 -13.58
C GLY A 113 -20.14 11.04 -13.89
N ASP A 114 -19.64 10.23 -12.95
CA ASP A 114 -19.41 8.79 -13.13
C ASP A 114 -20.33 7.95 -12.25
N ASP A 115 -20.45 6.67 -12.60
CA ASP A 115 -21.14 5.68 -11.77
C ASP A 115 -20.38 5.41 -10.48
N SER A 116 -21.09 5.02 -9.43
CA SER A 116 -20.46 4.61 -8.19
C SER A 116 -19.92 3.19 -8.30
N TYR A 117 -18.73 2.97 -7.71
CA TYR A 117 -18.12 1.66 -7.57
C TYR A 117 -18.27 1.16 -6.13
N GLU A 118 -18.63 -0.10 -5.99
CA GLU A 118 -18.72 -0.77 -4.69
C GLU A 118 -18.12 -2.18 -4.79
N ASN A 119 -17.30 -2.54 -3.81
CA ASN A 119 -16.65 -3.84 -3.74
C ASN A 119 -16.57 -4.36 -2.30
N TYR A 120 -16.68 -5.69 -2.15
CA TYR A 120 -16.52 -6.39 -0.89
C TYR A 120 -15.35 -7.35 -0.97
N SER A 121 -14.48 -7.33 0.03
CA SER A 121 -13.33 -8.22 0.13
C SER A 121 -13.28 -8.95 1.46
N PHE A 122 -12.90 -10.22 1.42
CA PHE A 122 -12.67 -11.05 2.60
C PHE A 122 -11.21 -10.97 3.02
N ASN A 123 -10.96 -10.67 4.30
CA ASN A 123 -9.65 -10.34 4.84
C ASN A 123 -9.29 -11.29 6.01
N PRO A 124 -8.84 -12.52 5.74
CA PRO A 124 -8.36 -13.42 6.77
C PRO A 124 -6.96 -13.01 7.27
N ARG A 125 -6.68 -13.32 8.54
CA ARG A 125 -5.39 -13.07 9.15
C ARG A 125 -5.00 -14.23 10.06
N LEU A 126 -3.74 -14.68 9.94
CA LEU A 126 -3.14 -15.72 10.76
C LEU A 126 -1.81 -15.22 11.33
N VAL A 127 -1.60 -15.38 12.63
CA VAL A 127 -0.28 -15.21 13.25
C VAL A 127 -0.05 -16.39 14.16
N LEU A 128 1.05 -17.11 13.95
CA LEU A 128 1.53 -18.18 14.80
C LEU A 128 2.89 -17.79 15.34
N HIS A 129 3.09 -17.92 16.64
CA HIS A 129 4.37 -17.70 17.30
C HIS A 129 4.68 -18.90 18.19
N TYR A 130 5.73 -19.62 17.86
CA TYR A 130 6.15 -20.81 18.58
C TYR A 130 7.49 -20.57 19.26
N ALA A 131 7.48 -20.61 20.61
CA ALA A 131 8.69 -20.49 21.43
C ALA A 131 9.50 -21.79 21.40
N LEU A 132 10.74 -21.70 20.92
CA LEU A 132 11.71 -22.78 20.88
C LEU A 132 12.60 -22.77 22.14
N PRO A 133 13.37 -23.83 22.42
CA PRO A 133 14.36 -23.80 23.49
C PRO A 133 15.48 -22.79 23.22
N GLY A 134 16.07 -22.22 24.27
CA GLY A 134 17.27 -21.38 24.17
C GLY A 134 17.03 -19.98 23.67
N ASN A 135 15.96 -19.31 24.13
CA ASN A 135 15.59 -17.94 23.71
C ASN A 135 15.47 -17.78 22.20
N SER A 136 14.77 -18.71 21.58
CA SER A 136 14.49 -18.68 20.15
C SER A 136 13.00 -18.86 19.86
N PHE A 137 12.56 -18.39 18.71
CA PHE A 137 11.19 -18.58 18.27
C PHE A 137 11.09 -18.64 16.74
N VAL A 138 10.01 -19.22 16.28
CA VAL A 138 9.53 -19.10 14.91
C VAL A 138 8.21 -18.36 14.94
N ARG A 139 8.06 -17.37 14.06
CA ARG A 139 6.80 -16.64 13.86
C ARG A 139 6.40 -16.71 12.39
N TRP A 140 5.21 -17.18 12.14
CA TRP A 140 4.56 -17.12 10.83
C TRP A 140 3.40 -16.14 10.88
N LYS A 141 3.34 -15.24 9.92
CA LYS A 141 2.23 -14.32 9.72
C LYS A 141 1.75 -14.44 8.28
N SER A 142 0.45 -14.48 8.09
CA SER A 142 -0.18 -14.45 6.77
C SER A 142 -1.47 -13.65 6.85
N ASP A 143 -1.69 -12.76 5.90
CA ASP A 143 -2.92 -11.96 5.80
C ASP A 143 -3.29 -11.66 4.34
N ILE A 144 -4.58 -11.48 4.12
CA ILE A 144 -5.14 -10.94 2.89
C ILE A 144 -5.78 -9.61 3.24
N SER A 145 -5.40 -8.57 2.52
CA SER A 145 -5.94 -7.22 2.71
C SER A 145 -6.46 -6.65 1.40
N ASN A 146 -7.39 -5.71 1.50
CA ASN A 146 -7.89 -4.96 0.36
C ASN A 146 -7.00 -3.74 0.09
N ALA A 147 -6.84 -3.40 -1.19
CA ALA A 147 -6.22 -2.17 -1.65
C ALA A 147 -7.15 -1.45 -2.62
N SER A 148 -7.67 -0.32 -2.20
CA SER A 148 -8.50 0.55 -3.03
C SER A 148 -7.64 1.52 -3.84
N PRO A 149 -8.05 1.91 -5.05
CA PRO A 149 -7.39 2.97 -5.80
C PRO A 149 -7.35 4.26 -5.00
N SER A 150 -6.32 5.07 -5.20
CA SER A 150 -6.31 6.43 -4.65
C SER A 150 -7.23 7.36 -5.45
N LEU A 151 -7.73 8.44 -4.82
CA LEU A 151 -8.55 9.42 -5.52
C LEU A 151 -7.82 10.07 -6.70
N GLY A 152 -6.48 10.22 -6.60
CA GLY A 152 -5.66 10.75 -7.69
C GLY A 152 -5.55 9.81 -8.88
N ASP A 153 -5.50 8.49 -8.62
CA ASP A 153 -5.41 7.48 -9.69
C ASP A 153 -6.73 7.35 -10.46
N LEU A 154 -7.85 7.72 -9.83
CA LEU A 154 -9.18 7.66 -10.40
C LEU A 154 -9.58 8.91 -11.20
N SER A 155 -8.90 10.04 -11.00
CA SER A 155 -9.27 11.32 -11.66
C SER A 155 -9.08 11.26 -13.16
N ALA A 156 -10.17 11.34 -13.94
CA ALA A 156 -10.14 11.35 -15.40
C ALA A 156 -9.57 12.64 -16.00
N VAL A 157 -9.22 13.63 -15.17
CA VAL A 157 -8.73 14.93 -15.64
C VAL A 157 -7.36 14.80 -16.28
N GLU A 158 -7.26 15.25 -17.52
CA GLU A 158 -6.01 15.28 -18.26
C GLU A 158 -5.09 16.40 -17.74
N GLN A 159 -3.87 16.02 -17.41
CA GLN A 159 -2.79 16.96 -17.07
C GLN A 159 -1.75 16.91 -18.16
N ILE A 160 -1.53 18.02 -18.84
CA ILE A 160 -0.50 18.13 -19.85
C ILE A 160 0.85 18.17 -19.14
N VAL A 161 1.74 17.23 -19.46
CA VAL A 161 3.08 17.13 -18.90
C VAL A 161 4.06 17.96 -19.71
N ASP A 162 4.04 17.77 -21.03
CA ASP A 162 4.79 18.49 -22.04
C ASP A 162 4.07 18.43 -23.38
N SER A 163 4.73 18.85 -24.49
CA SER A 163 4.15 18.85 -25.84
C SER A 163 3.73 17.47 -26.34
N LEU A 164 4.38 16.40 -25.85
CA LEU A 164 4.19 15.01 -26.28
C LEU A 164 3.55 14.11 -25.25
N GLN A 165 3.43 14.55 -23.98
CA GLN A 165 2.97 13.70 -22.89
C GLN A 165 1.80 14.31 -22.14
N ILE A 166 0.82 13.47 -21.87
CA ILE A 166 -0.29 13.77 -20.96
C ILE A 166 -0.36 12.71 -19.87
N ARG A 167 -0.88 13.11 -18.72
CA ARG A 167 -1.16 12.24 -17.59
C ARG A 167 -2.62 12.35 -17.23
N ARG A 168 -3.29 11.21 -17.07
CA ARG A 168 -4.66 11.14 -16.55
C ARG A 168 -4.83 9.92 -15.67
N GLY A 169 -5.72 10.00 -14.69
CA GLY A 169 -6.14 8.82 -13.92
C GLY A 169 -7.12 7.96 -14.75
N ASN A 170 -7.51 6.84 -14.15
CA ASN A 170 -8.42 5.88 -14.76
C ASN A 170 -9.60 5.64 -13.79
N PRO A 171 -10.80 6.17 -14.09
CA PRO A 171 -11.98 6.00 -13.24
C PRO A 171 -12.48 4.54 -13.18
N ASN A 172 -12.03 3.69 -14.11
CA ASN A 172 -12.40 2.27 -14.15
C ASN A 172 -11.56 1.36 -13.25
N LEU A 173 -10.60 1.91 -12.51
CA LEU A 173 -9.77 1.15 -11.59
C LEU A 173 -10.61 0.45 -10.53
N LYS A 174 -10.27 -0.82 -10.28
CA LYS A 174 -10.93 -1.66 -9.29
C LYS A 174 -10.01 -1.92 -8.10
N ALA A 175 -10.59 -2.03 -6.92
CA ALA A 175 -9.88 -2.54 -5.75
C ALA A 175 -9.35 -3.96 -6.02
N TYR A 176 -8.18 -4.27 -5.44
CA TYR A 176 -7.54 -5.57 -5.58
C TYR A 176 -7.12 -6.13 -4.22
N LEU A 177 -6.79 -7.42 -4.19
CA LEU A 177 -6.34 -8.08 -2.98
C LEU A 177 -4.82 -8.10 -2.89
N ARG A 178 -4.31 -7.93 -1.67
CA ARG A 178 -2.90 -8.13 -1.32
C ARG A 178 -2.78 -9.36 -0.44
N TYR A 179 -2.05 -10.35 -0.92
CA TYR A 179 -1.69 -11.55 -0.17
C TYR A 179 -0.29 -11.34 0.39
N HIS A 180 -0.16 -11.43 1.68
CA HIS A 180 1.12 -11.31 2.38
C HIS A 180 1.37 -12.54 3.24
N THR A 181 2.58 -13.09 3.20
CA THR A 181 3.04 -14.11 4.13
C THR A 181 4.49 -13.87 4.52
N GLU A 182 4.79 -14.00 5.80
CA GLU A 182 6.15 -13.85 6.32
C GLU A 182 6.48 -14.92 7.34
N LEU A 183 7.73 -15.37 7.33
CA LEU A 183 8.32 -16.28 8.29
C LEU A 183 9.54 -15.63 8.94
N THR A 184 9.57 -15.62 10.27
CA THR A 184 10.71 -15.13 11.06
C THR A 184 11.23 -16.26 11.93
N TYR A 185 12.54 -16.48 11.91
CA TYR A 185 13.25 -17.27 12.91
C TYR A 185 14.19 -16.36 13.68
N GLU A 186 14.07 -16.36 14.99
CA GLU A 186 14.94 -15.59 15.87
C GLU A 186 15.62 -16.49 16.89
N TRP A 187 16.91 -16.25 17.10
CA TRP A 187 17.71 -16.98 18.04
C TRP A 187 18.66 -16.03 18.76
N GLN A 188 18.74 -16.20 20.08
CA GLN A 188 19.65 -15.46 20.92
C GLN A 188 20.33 -16.39 21.94
N LYS A 189 21.66 -16.32 22.05
CA LYS A 189 22.45 -17.05 23.06
C LYS A 189 23.62 -16.19 23.52
N GLY A 190 23.58 -15.77 24.80
CA GLY A 190 24.59 -14.87 25.36
C GLY A 190 24.65 -13.57 24.56
N ILE A 191 25.83 -13.24 24.05
CA ILE A 191 26.09 -12.05 23.24
C ILE A 191 25.72 -12.20 21.74
N PHE A 192 25.32 -13.39 21.32
CA PHE A 192 24.99 -13.68 19.92
C PHE A 192 23.48 -13.56 19.67
N TYR A 193 23.11 -12.85 18.64
CA TYR A 193 21.76 -12.70 18.14
C TYR A 193 21.70 -12.96 16.64
N SER A 194 20.70 -13.68 16.20
CA SER A 194 20.40 -13.93 14.78
C SER A 194 18.92 -13.79 14.52
N ASN A 195 18.56 -13.10 13.44
CA ASN A 195 17.21 -13.01 12.93
C ASN A 195 17.22 -13.31 11.44
N LEU A 196 16.55 -14.39 11.05
CA LEU A 196 16.28 -14.74 9.66
C LEU A 196 14.81 -14.46 9.36
N TRP A 197 14.58 -13.66 8.34
CA TRP A 197 13.23 -13.27 7.91
C TRP A 197 13.08 -13.48 6.41
N GLY A 198 11.95 -14.03 6.01
CA GLY A 198 11.52 -14.17 4.63
C GLY A 198 10.07 -13.76 4.48
N ALA A 199 9.72 -13.13 3.35
CA ALA A 199 8.36 -12.74 3.04
C ALA A 199 8.06 -12.88 1.56
N TYR A 200 6.79 -13.15 1.26
CA TYR A 200 6.25 -13.17 -0.09
C TYR A 200 4.97 -12.32 -0.13
N ASP A 201 4.95 -11.38 -1.06
CA ASP A 201 3.82 -10.53 -1.38
C ASP A 201 3.31 -10.87 -2.78
N TYR A 202 2.00 -11.06 -2.93
CA TYR A 202 1.32 -11.30 -4.20
C TYR A 202 0.10 -10.40 -4.33
N GLN A 203 0.01 -9.68 -5.43
CA GLN A 203 -1.04 -8.71 -5.70
C GLN A 203 -1.61 -8.97 -7.11
N PRO A 204 -2.63 -9.82 -7.25
CA PRO A 204 -3.34 -9.99 -8.52
C PRO A 204 -4.14 -8.72 -8.84
N ASN A 205 -4.22 -8.38 -10.10
CA ASN A 205 -4.88 -7.16 -10.58
C ASN A 205 -4.34 -5.88 -9.93
N ALA A 206 -3.05 -5.84 -9.59
CA ALA A 206 -2.40 -4.68 -8.99
C ALA A 206 -2.56 -3.44 -9.87
N ILE A 207 -2.83 -2.30 -9.25
CA ILE A 207 -2.82 -1.02 -9.95
C ILE A 207 -1.36 -0.63 -10.17
N MET A 208 -0.96 -0.55 -11.43
CA MET A 208 0.41 -0.18 -11.84
C MET A 208 0.36 0.86 -12.96
N ASP A 209 1.48 1.57 -13.14
CA ASP A 209 1.64 2.56 -14.21
C ASP A 209 1.50 1.90 -15.58
N GLU A 210 0.78 2.56 -16.47
CA GLU A 210 0.66 2.20 -17.86
C GLU A 210 0.96 3.40 -18.76
N LYS A 211 1.62 3.13 -19.89
CA LYS A 211 1.88 4.13 -20.93
C LYS A 211 1.46 3.59 -22.27
N TYR A 212 0.71 4.39 -23.00
CA TYR A 212 0.33 4.06 -24.37
C TYR A 212 0.31 5.30 -25.24
N GLN A 213 0.35 5.10 -26.54
CA GLN A 213 0.25 6.18 -27.52
C GLN A 213 -1.21 6.43 -27.87
N ASP A 214 -1.61 7.68 -27.83
CA ASP A 214 -2.92 8.17 -28.25
C ASP A 214 -2.73 9.34 -29.23
N GLY A 215 -2.89 9.07 -30.52
CA GLY A 215 -2.51 10.02 -31.57
C GLY A 215 -1.04 10.36 -31.52
N ASP A 216 -0.71 11.65 -31.41
CA ASP A 216 0.65 12.18 -31.35
C ASP A 216 1.19 12.26 -29.90
N LYS A 217 0.41 11.84 -28.90
CA LYS A 217 0.78 11.95 -27.50
C LYS A 217 0.99 10.60 -26.82
N ILE A 218 1.86 10.60 -25.83
CA ILE A 218 2.04 9.48 -24.89
C ILE A 218 1.18 9.76 -23.68
N VAL A 219 0.23 8.87 -23.40
CA VAL A 219 -0.64 8.92 -22.23
C VAL A 219 0.01 8.10 -21.12
N GLN A 220 0.26 8.73 -19.99
CA GLN A 220 0.61 8.04 -18.74
C GLN A 220 -0.64 7.92 -17.87
N THR A 221 -0.97 6.70 -17.48
CA THR A 221 -2.15 6.38 -16.67
C THR A 221 -1.85 5.23 -15.71
N TRP A 222 -2.84 4.75 -15.00
CA TRP A 222 -2.81 3.56 -14.18
C TRP A 222 -3.87 2.57 -14.66
N ASP A 223 -3.56 1.29 -14.58
CA ASP A 223 -4.53 0.24 -14.86
C ASP A 223 -4.36 -0.94 -13.91
N ASN A 224 -5.42 -1.75 -13.78
CA ASN A 224 -5.35 -3.04 -13.13
C ASN A 224 -4.58 -4.02 -14.02
N GLN A 225 -3.33 -4.26 -13.68
CA GLN A 225 -2.39 -5.13 -14.41
C GLN A 225 -2.50 -6.57 -13.92
N LYS A 226 -1.87 -7.54 -14.60
CA LYS A 226 -2.02 -8.96 -14.26
C LYS A 226 -1.66 -9.27 -12.82
N ASP A 227 -0.41 -8.97 -12.43
CA ASP A 227 0.04 -9.15 -11.05
C ASP A 227 1.34 -8.40 -10.74
N TRP A 228 1.54 -8.19 -9.46
CA TRP A 228 2.81 -7.77 -8.89
C TRP A 228 3.19 -8.70 -7.74
N GLN A 229 4.45 -9.11 -7.72
CA GLN A 229 4.97 -10.04 -6.72
C GLN A 229 6.31 -9.55 -6.17
N LYS A 230 6.56 -9.90 -4.91
CA LYS A 230 7.83 -9.61 -4.26
C LYS A 230 8.20 -10.76 -3.33
N LEU A 231 9.39 -11.32 -3.54
CA LEU A 231 10.03 -12.24 -2.62
C LEU A 231 11.15 -11.50 -1.89
N SER A 232 11.14 -11.54 -0.56
CA SER A 232 12.11 -10.86 0.29
C SER A 232 12.79 -11.83 1.23
N GLY A 233 14.10 -11.64 1.45
CA GLY A 233 14.88 -12.36 2.44
C GLY A 233 15.83 -11.43 3.17
N ARG A 234 15.97 -11.58 4.49
CA ARG A 234 16.88 -10.77 5.32
C ARG A 234 17.49 -11.60 6.42
N LEU A 235 18.80 -11.44 6.61
CA LEU A 235 19.56 -11.98 7.73
C LEU A 235 20.14 -10.81 8.52
N THR A 236 19.87 -10.79 9.83
CA THR A 236 20.51 -9.87 10.78
C THR A 236 21.30 -10.69 11.78
N LEU A 237 22.57 -10.35 11.94
CA LEU A 237 23.47 -10.93 12.93
C LEU A 237 23.95 -9.82 13.85
N ARG A 238 24.04 -10.12 15.16
CA ARG A 238 24.58 -9.19 16.14
C ARG A 238 25.48 -9.95 17.14
N ILE A 239 26.59 -9.35 17.46
CA ILE A 239 27.53 -9.86 18.49
C ILE A 239 27.81 -8.71 19.45
N GLY A 240 27.53 -8.90 20.72
CA GLY A 240 27.78 -7.91 21.76
C GLY A 240 26.59 -7.70 22.72
N PRO A 241 26.79 -6.87 23.78
CA PRO A 241 28.01 -6.12 24.07
C PRO A 241 29.17 -7.02 24.49
N ILE A 242 30.37 -6.73 23.98
CA ILE A 242 31.63 -7.36 24.43
C ILE A 242 32.23 -6.40 25.45
N LYS A 243 32.39 -6.88 26.71
CA LYS A 243 32.86 -6.05 27.84
C LYS A 243 32.09 -4.71 27.97
N ASP A 244 30.79 -4.73 27.70
CA ASP A 244 29.89 -3.58 27.78
C ASP A 244 30.26 -2.37 26.89
N MET A 245 31.22 -2.53 25.96
CA MET A 245 31.72 -1.42 25.12
C MET A 245 31.51 -1.63 23.62
N LEU A 246 31.61 -2.85 23.13
CA LEU A 246 31.62 -3.10 21.68
C LEU A 246 30.46 -3.98 21.24
N GLN A 247 29.77 -3.53 20.20
CA GLN A 247 28.73 -4.29 19.54
C GLN A 247 28.94 -4.25 18.02
N PHE A 248 28.88 -5.40 17.38
CA PHE A 248 28.90 -5.54 15.94
C PHE A 248 27.52 -5.97 15.44
N SER A 249 27.07 -5.36 14.37
CA SER A 249 25.81 -5.70 13.73
C SER A 249 26.02 -5.81 12.21
N PHE A 250 25.47 -6.85 11.64
CA PHE A 250 25.42 -7.05 10.19
C PHE A 250 23.98 -7.32 9.78
N THR A 251 23.51 -6.66 8.74
CA THR A 251 22.21 -6.93 8.11
C THR A 251 22.43 -7.02 6.62
N GLY A 252 22.06 -8.14 6.02
CA GLY A 252 22.06 -8.35 4.59
C GLY A 252 20.73 -8.90 4.12
N GLY A 253 20.34 -8.57 2.89
CA GLY A 253 19.08 -9.06 2.36
C GLY A 253 18.96 -8.94 0.85
N VAL A 254 17.88 -9.53 0.35
CA VAL A 254 17.51 -9.56 -1.06
C VAL A 254 16.03 -9.30 -1.20
N ASN A 255 15.67 -8.52 -2.23
CA ASN A 255 14.32 -8.37 -2.71
C ASN A 255 14.29 -8.71 -4.20
N HIS A 256 13.46 -9.66 -4.56
CA HIS A 256 13.21 -10.05 -5.94
C HIS A 256 11.78 -9.61 -6.32
N TYR A 257 11.68 -8.76 -7.33
CA TYR A 257 10.45 -8.16 -7.78
C TYR A 257 10.07 -8.72 -9.15
N MET A 258 8.79 -9.05 -9.31
CA MET A 258 8.18 -9.52 -10.56
C MET A 258 6.92 -8.71 -10.80
N SER A 259 6.89 -7.96 -11.90
CA SER A 259 5.72 -7.16 -12.31
C SER A 259 5.28 -7.65 -13.68
N HIS A 260 4.06 -8.15 -13.77
CA HIS A 260 3.47 -8.60 -15.01
C HIS A 260 2.32 -7.67 -15.39
N GLY A 261 2.60 -6.77 -16.32
CA GLY A 261 1.61 -5.91 -16.94
C GLY A 261 0.79 -6.64 -18.00
N ASN A 262 -0.22 -5.97 -18.54
CA ASN A 262 -1.02 -6.50 -19.64
C ASN A 262 -0.18 -6.65 -20.92
N THR A 263 0.79 -5.74 -21.11
CA THR A 263 1.65 -5.65 -22.30
C THR A 263 3.14 -5.79 -22.02
N TYR A 264 3.57 -5.83 -20.76
CA TYR A 264 4.98 -5.89 -20.37
C TYR A 264 5.24 -6.88 -19.24
N SER A 265 6.50 -7.25 -19.05
CA SER A 265 6.98 -7.97 -17.88
C SER A 265 8.30 -7.38 -17.42
N HIS A 266 8.43 -7.12 -16.14
CA HIS A 266 9.64 -6.56 -15.55
C HIS A 266 10.03 -7.33 -14.31
N ILE A 267 11.28 -7.84 -14.29
CA ILE A 267 11.83 -8.64 -13.20
C ILE A 267 13.19 -8.06 -12.83
N TYR A 268 13.40 -7.79 -11.54
CA TYR A 268 14.69 -7.35 -11.05
C TYR A 268 14.96 -7.79 -9.62
N THR A 269 16.23 -7.85 -9.26
CA THR A 269 16.69 -8.24 -7.92
C THR A 269 17.53 -7.14 -7.33
N HIS A 270 17.23 -6.77 -6.10
CA HIS A 270 17.96 -5.77 -5.33
C HIS A 270 18.59 -6.44 -4.10
N TRP A 271 19.91 -6.31 -3.95
CA TRP A 271 20.69 -6.77 -2.82
C TRP A 271 21.11 -5.58 -1.97
N TYR A 272 21.15 -5.77 -0.66
CA TYR A 272 21.64 -4.75 0.26
C TYR A 272 22.38 -5.37 1.44
N CYS A 273 23.36 -4.66 1.98
CA CYS A 273 24.05 -5.01 3.22
C CYS A 273 24.40 -3.75 4.02
N ASN A 274 24.41 -3.90 5.35
CA ASN A 274 24.64 -2.80 6.29
C ASN A 274 25.44 -3.26 7.51
#